data_e8b47c25be802b9a5413803a36f989fb
#
_entry.id   e8b47c25be802b9a5413803a36f989fb
#
_cell.length_a   1.000
_cell.length_b   1.000
_cell.length_c   1.000
_cell.angle_alpha   90.00
_cell.angle_beta   90.00
_cell.angle_gamma   90.00
#
_symmetry.space_group_name_H-M   'P 1'
#
loop_
_entity.id
_entity.type
_entity.pdbx_description
1 polymer ?
#
loop_
_entity_poly.entity_id
_entity_poly.type
_entity_poly.pdbx_seq_one_letter_code
_entity_poly.pdbx_strand_id
1 'polypeptide(L)'
;MATTPLQINRRSANIVEGKSRAPNRSMYYAMGYEESDFKKPMVGVANGHSTITPCNSGLQKLADAAIEGIEEAGGNAQVFGTPTISDGMAMGTEGMKYSLVSREVISDCIETCVGGQWMDGVLVVGGCDKNMPGGMMGMLRANVPAIYVYGGTILPGRYKGQDLNIVSVFEAVGQNAAGNLSDEDLLEIEKRAIPGTGSCGGMYTANTMSSAFEALGMSLPYSSTMANPHDEKQNSAKESAKVLIEAIKKDLKPRDIVTKKAIENAVAVIMATGGSTNAVLHFLAIAHTAGVDWSIDDFERMRKKVPVICDLKPSGKYLAVDLHNAGGIPQVMKVLLKAGLLHGDAMTITGQTIEEVLKDVPDVPRADQDVIRPIDKPMYAEGHLAILKGNLSPEGAVAKITGLKNPVITGPARVFDDEQSALKAILDGKIKAGDVMVLRYLGPKGGPGMPEMLAPTGALIGAGLGESVGLITDGRFSGGTWGMVVGHVAPEAYAGGTIAFVNEGDSITIDAHELKLELNVPEAEIAKRREGWKAPAPRYTRGVQAKFAFNASSASSGAVLDKY
;
A
#
# COMPACT_ATOMS: atom_id res chain seq x y z
N MET A 1 -32.20 5.41 38.23
CA MET A 1 -32.71 5.67 36.90
C MET A 1 -32.37 4.45 36.05
N ALA A 2 -33.37 3.76 35.50
CA ALA A 2 -33.09 2.64 34.61
C ALA A 2 -32.42 3.21 33.32
N THR A 3 -31.17 2.88 33.08
CA THR A 3 -30.47 3.23 31.86
C THR A 3 -31.16 2.50 30.70
N THR A 4 -31.76 3.23 29.78
CA THR A 4 -32.29 2.65 28.56
C THR A 4 -31.16 1.81 27.91
N PRO A 5 -31.38 0.54 27.53
CA PRO A 5 -30.36 -0.26 26.88
C PRO A 5 -29.82 0.48 25.66
N LEU A 6 -28.51 0.54 25.54
CA LEU A 6 -27.87 1.19 24.39
C LEU A 6 -28.28 0.47 23.11
N GLN A 7 -28.96 1.19 22.21
CA GLN A 7 -29.33 0.63 20.90
C GLN A 7 -28.07 0.43 20.07
N ILE A 8 -27.71 -0.82 19.79
CA ILE A 8 -26.49 -1.19 19.04
C ILE A 8 -26.73 -1.38 17.54
N ASN A 9 -27.96 -1.64 17.12
CA ASN A 9 -28.40 -1.73 15.73
C ASN A 9 -28.87 -0.36 15.19
N ARG A 10 -28.07 0.70 15.43
CA ARG A 10 -28.48 2.10 15.20
C ARG A 10 -28.88 2.40 13.76
N ARG A 11 -28.23 1.77 12.79
CA ARG A 11 -28.50 1.94 11.36
C ARG A 11 -29.48 0.89 10.86
N SER A 12 -29.21 -0.38 11.14
CA SER A 12 -30.03 -1.49 10.65
C SER A 12 -31.45 -1.48 11.21
N ALA A 13 -31.71 -0.87 12.37
CA ALA A 13 -33.05 -0.60 12.85
C ALA A 13 -33.96 0.06 11.79
N ASN A 14 -33.41 0.93 10.95
CA ASN A 14 -34.14 1.58 9.86
C ASN A 14 -34.71 0.62 8.80
N ILE A 15 -34.15 -0.58 8.68
CA ILE A 15 -34.59 -1.60 7.73
C ILE A 15 -35.25 -2.82 8.36
N VAL A 16 -35.17 -2.98 9.70
CA VAL A 16 -35.78 -4.14 10.38
C VAL A 16 -36.89 -3.79 11.35
N GLU A 17 -37.01 -2.54 11.82
CA GLU A 17 -37.97 -2.17 12.85
C GLU A 17 -39.29 -1.60 12.26
N GLY A 18 -40.39 -1.84 12.98
CA GLY A 18 -41.73 -1.35 12.63
C GLY A 18 -42.47 -2.20 11.61
N LYS A 19 -43.80 -1.98 11.51
CA LYS A 19 -44.69 -2.78 10.64
C LYS A 19 -44.38 -2.59 9.16
N SER A 20 -43.97 -1.39 8.74
CA SER A 20 -43.59 -1.08 7.35
C SER A 20 -42.38 -1.86 6.85
N ARG A 21 -41.59 -2.43 7.75
CA ARG A 21 -40.39 -3.23 7.44
C ARG A 21 -40.64 -4.75 7.42
N ALA A 22 -41.93 -5.17 7.49
CA ALA A 22 -42.27 -6.58 7.35
C ALA A 22 -41.75 -7.22 6.03
N PRO A 23 -41.79 -6.55 4.85
CA PRO A 23 -41.20 -7.11 3.63
C PRO A 23 -39.68 -7.35 3.75
N ASN A 24 -38.96 -6.45 4.40
CA ASN A 24 -37.52 -6.58 4.64
C ASN A 24 -37.23 -7.79 5.54
N ARG A 25 -37.93 -7.91 6.69
CA ARG A 25 -37.79 -9.06 7.58
C ARG A 25 -38.15 -10.38 6.94
N SER A 26 -39.13 -10.38 6.02
CA SER A 26 -39.48 -11.59 5.25
C SER A 26 -38.29 -12.10 4.43
N MET A 27 -37.46 -11.22 3.86
CA MET A 27 -36.23 -11.60 3.16
C MET A 27 -35.17 -12.16 4.13
N TYR A 28 -35.04 -11.55 5.31
CA TYR A 28 -34.15 -12.07 6.36
C TYR A 28 -34.57 -13.45 6.87
N TYR A 29 -35.87 -13.67 7.12
CA TYR A 29 -36.40 -14.99 7.49
C TYR A 29 -36.10 -16.06 6.41
N ALA A 30 -36.16 -15.70 5.13
CA ALA A 30 -35.80 -16.60 4.05
C ALA A 30 -34.32 -17.02 4.05
N MET A 31 -33.45 -16.22 4.69
CA MET A 31 -32.03 -16.51 4.89
C MET A 31 -31.72 -17.16 6.25
N GLY A 32 -32.75 -17.51 7.03
CA GLY A 32 -32.61 -18.21 8.31
C GLY A 32 -32.49 -17.32 9.54
N TYR A 33 -32.71 -15.99 9.42
CA TYR A 33 -32.75 -15.11 10.57
C TYR A 33 -34.00 -15.35 11.42
N GLU A 34 -33.87 -15.11 12.72
CA GLU A 34 -34.97 -15.18 13.67
C GLU A 34 -35.32 -13.78 14.21
N GLU A 35 -36.44 -13.66 14.93
CA GLU A 35 -36.92 -12.39 15.49
C GLU A 35 -35.90 -11.74 16.44
N SER A 36 -35.16 -12.54 17.18
CA SER A 36 -34.10 -12.11 18.10
C SER A 36 -32.93 -11.41 17.39
N ASP A 37 -32.68 -11.78 16.11
CA ASP A 37 -31.56 -11.24 15.34
C ASP A 37 -31.78 -9.78 14.92
N PHE A 38 -33.03 -9.35 14.81
CA PHE A 38 -33.36 -7.95 14.45
C PHE A 38 -32.99 -6.92 15.53
N LYS A 39 -32.58 -7.39 16.72
CA LYS A 39 -32.07 -6.53 17.81
C LYS A 39 -30.53 -6.45 17.83
N LYS A 40 -29.88 -7.33 17.08
CA LYS A 40 -28.42 -7.38 16.95
C LYS A 40 -27.94 -6.42 15.86
N PRO A 41 -26.70 -5.91 15.90
CA PRO A 41 -26.15 -5.12 14.81
C PRO A 41 -25.93 -6.00 13.57
N MET A 42 -26.18 -5.45 12.39
CA MET A 42 -25.83 -6.05 11.11
C MET A 42 -24.41 -5.61 10.72
N VAL A 43 -23.49 -6.56 10.61
CA VAL A 43 -22.07 -6.30 10.42
C VAL A 43 -21.61 -6.86 9.08
N GLY A 44 -21.15 -5.99 8.20
CA GLY A 44 -20.57 -6.40 6.92
C GLY A 44 -19.22 -7.08 7.10
N VAL A 45 -19.00 -8.18 6.38
CA VAL A 45 -17.67 -8.79 6.21
C VAL A 45 -17.29 -8.64 4.74
N ALA A 46 -16.50 -7.60 4.45
CA ALA A 46 -15.98 -7.34 3.12
C ALA A 46 -14.81 -8.28 2.83
N ASN A 47 -15.09 -9.39 2.15
CA ASN A 47 -14.15 -10.48 1.95
C ASN A 47 -13.42 -10.35 0.62
N GLY A 48 -12.10 -10.09 0.69
CA GLY A 48 -11.21 -10.03 -0.47
C GLY A 48 -10.72 -11.40 -0.96
N HIS A 49 -11.29 -12.51 -0.48
CA HIS A 49 -10.89 -13.84 -0.92
C HIS A 49 -11.00 -14.01 -2.44
N SER A 50 -9.99 -14.62 -3.03
CA SER A 50 -10.02 -15.09 -4.41
C SER A 50 -8.99 -16.20 -4.61
N THR A 51 -9.19 -17.03 -5.63
CA THR A 51 -8.22 -18.04 -6.06
C THR A 51 -7.24 -17.51 -7.13
N ILE A 52 -7.27 -16.21 -7.40
CA ILE A 52 -6.44 -15.57 -8.44
C ILE A 52 -4.97 -15.46 -8.00
N THR A 53 -4.72 -15.25 -6.70
CA THR A 53 -3.37 -14.95 -6.19
C THR A 53 -3.14 -15.59 -4.82
N PRO A 54 -1.91 -16.02 -4.50
CA PRO A 54 -1.56 -16.49 -3.15
C PRO A 54 -1.91 -15.49 -2.04
N CYS A 55 -1.81 -14.19 -2.34
CA CYS A 55 -2.13 -13.13 -1.38
C CYS A 55 -3.55 -13.22 -0.82
N ASN A 56 -4.50 -13.72 -1.61
CA ASN A 56 -5.92 -13.73 -1.27
C ASN A 56 -6.52 -15.13 -1.15
N SER A 57 -5.84 -16.17 -1.62
CA SER A 57 -6.39 -17.54 -1.60
C SER A 57 -6.59 -18.12 -0.20
N GLY A 58 -5.87 -17.60 0.81
CA GLY A 58 -6.03 -17.98 2.21
C GLY A 58 -7.04 -17.14 3.00
N LEU A 59 -7.68 -16.11 2.40
CA LEU A 59 -8.51 -15.16 3.15
C LEU A 59 -9.86 -15.72 3.59
N GLN A 60 -10.39 -16.76 2.92
CA GLN A 60 -11.68 -17.35 3.31
C GLN A 60 -11.66 -17.82 4.77
N LYS A 61 -10.59 -18.47 5.21
CA LYS A 61 -10.44 -18.92 6.61
C LYS A 61 -10.51 -17.77 7.62
N LEU A 62 -9.97 -16.60 7.24
CA LEU A 62 -10.00 -15.41 8.09
C LEU A 62 -11.38 -14.78 8.12
N ALA A 63 -12.09 -14.79 6.99
CA ALA A 63 -13.47 -14.35 6.93
C ALA A 63 -14.38 -15.25 7.77
N ASP A 64 -14.21 -16.58 7.69
CA ASP A 64 -14.96 -17.55 8.49
C ASP A 64 -14.72 -17.34 10.00
N ALA A 65 -13.47 -17.15 10.42
CA ALA A 65 -13.12 -16.84 11.80
C ALA A 65 -13.70 -15.50 12.28
N ALA A 66 -13.75 -14.49 11.38
CA ALA A 66 -14.36 -13.20 11.69
C ALA A 66 -15.88 -13.32 11.83
N ILE A 67 -16.56 -14.11 10.97
CA ILE A 67 -17.99 -14.40 11.09
C ILE A 67 -18.27 -15.02 12.46
N GLU A 68 -17.55 -16.08 12.83
CA GLU A 68 -17.68 -16.73 14.14
C GLU A 68 -17.49 -15.72 15.29
N GLY A 69 -16.48 -14.84 15.20
CA GLY A 69 -16.23 -13.81 16.20
C GLY A 69 -17.35 -12.76 16.31
N ILE A 70 -17.96 -12.35 15.18
CA ILE A 70 -19.13 -11.44 15.16
C ILE A 70 -20.32 -12.10 15.87
N GLU A 71 -20.62 -13.37 15.55
CA GLU A 71 -21.76 -14.11 16.08
C GLU A 71 -21.59 -14.38 17.59
N GLU A 72 -20.41 -14.82 18.03
CA GLU A 72 -20.09 -15.00 19.44
C GLU A 72 -20.22 -13.69 20.25
N ALA A 73 -19.89 -12.57 19.66
CA ALA A 73 -20.00 -11.25 20.29
C ALA A 73 -21.42 -10.63 20.22
N GLY A 74 -22.38 -11.34 19.61
CA GLY A 74 -23.79 -10.96 19.54
C GLY A 74 -24.16 -10.05 18.36
N GLY A 75 -23.42 -10.10 17.27
CA GLY A 75 -23.75 -9.46 15.99
C GLY A 75 -24.30 -10.46 14.96
N ASN A 76 -24.79 -9.95 13.83
CA ASN A 76 -25.16 -10.72 12.65
C ASN A 76 -24.16 -10.43 11.54
N ALA A 77 -23.42 -11.43 11.08
CA ALA A 77 -22.47 -11.28 10.00
C ALA A 77 -23.14 -11.34 8.62
N GLN A 78 -22.80 -10.41 7.73
CA GLN A 78 -23.28 -10.35 6.35
C GLN A 78 -22.08 -10.25 5.41
N VAL A 79 -21.77 -11.34 4.69
CA VAL A 79 -20.59 -11.43 3.83
C VAL A 79 -20.88 -10.89 2.43
N PHE A 80 -19.95 -10.10 1.90
CA PHE A 80 -19.92 -9.71 0.49
C PHE A 80 -18.48 -9.71 -0.03
N GLY A 81 -18.31 -9.95 -1.35
CA GLY A 81 -16.99 -10.03 -1.97
C GLY A 81 -16.47 -8.68 -2.41
N THR A 82 -15.15 -8.49 -2.35
CA THR A 82 -14.43 -7.39 -3.00
C THR A 82 -13.47 -7.93 -4.06
N PRO A 83 -13.26 -7.22 -5.20
CA PRO A 83 -12.36 -7.69 -6.23
C PRO A 83 -10.89 -7.65 -5.78
N THR A 84 -10.06 -8.47 -6.43
CA THR A 84 -8.61 -8.49 -6.24
C THR A 84 -7.90 -8.53 -7.57
N ILE A 85 -6.89 -7.69 -7.74
CA ILE A 85 -5.89 -7.78 -8.80
C ILE A 85 -4.55 -8.17 -8.15
N SER A 86 -3.88 -9.17 -8.72
CA SER A 86 -2.54 -9.56 -8.28
C SER A 86 -1.50 -8.69 -8.97
N ASP A 87 -0.86 -7.80 -8.22
CA ASP A 87 0.21 -6.96 -8.76
C ASP A 87 1.37 -7.83 -9.30
N GLY A 88 1.76 -8.88 -8.59
CA GLY A 88 2.83 -9.78 -9.03
C GLY A 88 2.54 -10.52 -10.35
N MET A 89 1.30 -10.98 -10.56
CA MET A 89 0.92 -11.67 -11.80
C MET A 89 0.67 -10.69 -12.95
N ALA A 90 0.21 -9.49 -12.66
CA ALA A 90 -0.07 -8.47 -13.66
C ALA A 90 1.18 -7.71 -14.12
N MET A 91 2.30 -7.81 -13.38
CA MET A 91 3.54 -7.09 -13.63
C MET A 91 4.05 -7.30 -15.07
N GLY A 92 4.43 -6.20 -15.75
CA GLY A 92 4.92 -6.24 -17.13
C GLY A 92 3.85 -6.51 -18.20
N THR A 93 2.56 -6.52 -17.83
CA THR A 93 1.43 -6.72 -18.75
C THR A 93 0.45 -5.55 -18.72
N GLU A 94 -0.45 -5.48 -19.71
CA GLU A 94 -1.57 -4.51 -19.71
C GLU A 94 -2.48 -4.68 -18.45
N GLY A 95 -2.50 -5.87 -17.84
CA GLY A 95 -3.24 -6.13 -16.60
C GLY A 95 -2.80 -5.24 -15.43
N MET A 96 -1.55 -4.80 -15.41
CA MET A 96 -1.02 -3.97 -14.33
C MET A 96 -1.73 -2.60 -14.22
N LYS A 97 -2.29 -2.09 -15.31
CA LYS A 97 -3.09 -0.86 -15.31
C LYS A 97 -4.36 -0.98 -14.48
N TYR A 98 -4.87 -2.20 -14.24
CA TYR A 98 -6.04 -2.45 -13.40
C TYR A 98 -5.72 -2.46 -11.90
N SER A 99 -4.45 -2.58 -11.52
CA SER A 99 -4.06 -2.65 -10.12
C SER A 99 -4.53 -1.42 -9.32
N LEU A 100 -4.05 -0.21 -9.65
CA LEU A 100 -4.48 0.99 -8.91
C LEU A 100 -5.97 1.30 -9.09
N VAL A 101 -6.52 1.01 -10.26
CA VAL A 101 -7.96 1.14 -10.54
C VAL A 101 -8.79 0.30 -9.56
N SER A 102 -8.32 -0.90 -9.20
CA SER A 102 -9.02 -1.77 -8.25
C SER A 102 -9.11 -1.16 -6.84
N ARG A 103 -8.20 -0.26 -6.44
CA ARG A 103 -8.29 0.48 -5.18
C ARG A 103 -9.62 1.23 -5.06
N GLU A 104 -9.99 1.94 -6.11
CA GLU A 104 -11.25 2.70 -6.14
C GLU A 104 -12.47 1.77 -6.21
N VAL A 105 -12.40 0.73 -7.05
CA VAL A 105 -13.49 -0.25 -7.18
C VAL A 105 -13.76 -0.96 -5.85
N ILE A 106 -12.72 -1.30 -5.08
CA ILE A 106 -12.85 -1.90 -3.74
C ILE A 106 -13.53 -0.91 -2.79
N SER A 107 -13.10 0.36 -2.80
CA SER A 107 -13.70 1.41 -1.97
C SER A 107 -15.18 1.61 -2.29
N ASP A 108 -15.51 1.71 -3.58
CA ASP A 108 -16.89 1.86 -4.08
C ASP A 108 -17.75 0.64 -3.69
N CYS A 109 -17.20 -0.57 -3.78
CA CYS A 109 -17.88 -1.80 -3.40
C CYS A 109 -18.26 -1.79 -1.92
N ILE A 110 -17.30 -1.48 -1.03
CA ILE A 110 -17.53 -1.45 0.41
C ILE A 110 -18.55 -0.37 0.78
N GLU A 111 -18.35 0.85 0.29
CA GLU A 111 -19.28 1.97 0.52
C GLU A 111 -20.70 1.63 0.06
N THR A 112 -20.83 1.08 -1.15
CA THR A 112 -22.12 0.71 -1.74
C THR A 112 -22.84 -0.36 -0.93
N CYS A 113 -22.14 -1.43 -0.53
CA CYS A 113 -22.75 -2.50 0.26
C CYS A 113 -23.13 -2.04 1.66
N VAL A 114 -22.22 -1.38 2.37
CA VAL A 114 -22.45 -0.91 3.75
C VAL A 114 -23.55 0.16 3.79
N GLY A 115 -23.52 1.10 2.85
CA GLY A 115 -24.51 2.17 2.72
C GLY A 115 -25.88 1.64 2.30
N GLY A 116 -25.92 0.85 1.22
CA GLY A 116 -27.15 0.32 0.65
C GLY A 116 -27.91 -0.63 1.58
N GLN A 117 -27.19 -1.41 2.40
CA GLN A 117 -27.76 -2.34 3.37
C GLN A 117 -27.87 -1.79 4.79
N TRP A 118 -27.58 -0.52 5.01
CA TRP A 118 -27.65 0.13 6.33
C TRP A 118 -26.94 -0.64 7.43
N MET A 119 -25.76 -1.20 7.13
CA MET A 119 -24.97 -1.95 8.10
C MET A 119 -24.48 -1.07 9.24
N ASP A 120 -24.40 -1.64 10.45
CA ASP A 120 -23.99 -0.95 11.68
C ASP A 120 -22.46 -0.89 11.84
N GLY A 121 -21.75 -1.78 11.15
CA GLY A 121 -20.29 -1.84 11.15
C GLY A 121 -19.78 -2.68 9.99
N VAL A 122 -18.47 -2.63 9.74
CA VAL A 122 -17.81 -3.42 8.70
C VAL A 122 -16.43 -3.91 9.12
N LEU A 123 -16.16 -5.19 8.89
CA LEU A 123 -14.84 -5.81 8.96
C LEU A 123 -14.35 -6.06 7.54
N VAL A 124 -13.15 -5.56 7.22
CA VAL A 124 -12.55 -5.73 5.89
C VAL A 124 -11.42 -6.75 5.98
N VAL A 125 -11.47 -7.80 5.18
CA VAL A 125 -10.39 -8.79 5.05
C VAL A 125 -9.71 -8.61 3.70
N GLY A 126 -8.43 -8.28 3.69
CA GLY A 126 -7.70 -8.04 2.45
C GLY A 126 -6.23 -8.43 2.54
N GLY A 127 -5.63 -8.84 1.41
CA GLY A 127 -4.27 -9.36 1.35
C GLY A 127 -3.36 -8.62 0.36
N CYS A 128 -3.77 -8.52 -0.90
CA CYS A 128 -2.94 -7.94 -1.96
C CYS A 128 -2.85 -6.41 -1.86
N ASP A 129 -1.86 -5.83 -2.56
CA ASP A 129 -1.43 -4.44 -2.46
C ASP A 129 -2.56 -3.41 -2.44
N LYS A 130 -3.53 -3.53 -3.33
CA LYS A 130 -4.61 -2.52 -3.47
C LYS A 130 -5.85 -2.84 -2.63
N ASN A 131 -5.97 -4.08 -2.10
CA ASN A 131 -6.96 -4.37 -1.06
C ASN A 131 -6.74 -3.50 0.18
N MET A 132 -5.47 -3.23 0.52
CA MET A 132 -5.12 -2.47 1.70
C MET A 132 -5.68 -1.04 1.66
N PRO A 133 -5.21 -0.15 0.76
CA PRO A 133 -5.73 1.22 0.70
C PRO A 133 -7.19 1.28 0.25
N GLY A 134 -7.64 0.39 -0.66
CA GLY A 134 -9.03 0.35 -1.11
C GLY A 134 -9.99 0.03 0.02
N GLY A 135 -9.65 -0.96 0.86
CA GLY A 135 -10.42 -1.30 2.06
C GLY A 135 -10.48 -0.16 3.07
N MET A 136 -9.34 0.49 3.36
CA MET A 136 -9.28 1.62 4.28
C MET A 136 -10.11 2.81 3.77
N MET A 137 -9.99 3.15 2.48
CA MET A 137 -10.82 4.21 1.89
C MET A 137 -12.31 3.86 1.95
N GLY A 138 -12.70 2.61 1.68
CA GLY A 138 -14.09 2.16 1.78
C GLY A 138 -14.64 2.27 3.20
N MET A 139 -13.86 1.91 4.22
CA MET A 139 -14.22 2.10 5.63
C MET A 139 -14.40 3.58 5.99
N LEU A 140 -13.50 4.44 5.50
CA LEU A 140 -13.57 5.89 5.73
C LEU A 140 -14.76 6.55 5.02
N ARG A 141 -15.10 6.11 3.80
CA ARG A 141 -16.28 6.61 3.06
C ARG A 141 -17.58 6.20 3.75
N ALA A 142 -17.72 4.94 4.12
CA ALA A 142 -18.87 4.42 4.85
C ALA A 142 -19.02 5.05 6.24
N ASN A 143 -17.90 5.33 6.91
CA ASN A 143 -17.79 5.94 8.24
C ASN A 143 -18.75 5.34 9.28
N VAL A 144 -18.86 4.03 9.30
CA VAL A 144 -19.43 3.22 10.37
C VAL A 144 -18.28 2.58 11.17
N PRO A 145 -18.49 2.14 12.42
CA PRO A 145 -17.46 1.38 13.14
C PRO A 145 -16.83 0.30 12.25
N ALA A 146 -15.52 0.28 12.15
CA ALA A 146 -14.84 -0.58 11.19
C ALA A 146 -13.46 -1.02 11.66
N ILE A 147 -13.04 -2.23 11.27
CA ILE A 147 -11.71 -2.77 11.54
C ILE A 147 -11.13 -3.45 10.30
N TYR A 148 -9.82 -3.34 10.11
CA TYR A 148 -9.11 -3.98 9.03
C TYR A 148 -8.39 -5.25 9.50
N VAL A 149 -8.63 -6.36 8.82
CA VAL A 149 -7.94 -7.64 9.01
C VAL A 149 -7.04 -7.89 7.81
N TYR A 150 -5.74 -7.75 8.01
CA TYR A 150 -4.75 -8.10 6.99
C TYR A 150 -4.66 -9.62 6.82
N GLY A 151 -4.53 -10.06 5.58
CA GLY A 151 -4.45 -11.49 5.25
C GLY A 151 -3.22 -12.22 5.76
N GLY A 152 -2.19 -11.50 6.16
CA GLY A 152 -0.94 -12.07 6.63
C GLY A 152 0.10 -12.25 5.53
N THR A 153 1.39 -12.31 5.94
CA THR A 153 2.51 -12.50 5.03
C THR A 153 2.64 -13.96 4.59
N ILE A 154 3.23 -14.20 3.42
CA ILE A 154 3.60 -15.55 2.98
C ILE A 154 4.87 -16.02 3.71
N LEU A 155 5.00 -17.31 3.92
CA LEU A 155 6.23 -17.90 4.42
C LEU A 155 7.34 -17.84 3.37
N PRO A 156 8.62 -17.71 3.75
CA PRO A 156 9.72 -17.78 2.82
C PRO A 156 9.87 -19.18 2.23
N GLY A 157 10.22 -19.24 0.96
CA GLY A 157 10.73 -20.44 0.34
C GLY A 157 12.19 -20.69 0.68
N ARG A 158 12.74 -21.83 0.27
CA ARG A 158 14.15 -22.17 0.51
C ARG A 158 14.78 -22.95 -0.63
N TYR A 159 15.96 -22.50 -1.07
CA TYR A 159 16.76 -23.20 -2.07
C TYR A 159 18.27 -23.00 -1.80
N LYS A 160 19.06 -24.08 -1.89
CA LYS A 160 20.52 -24.09 -1.63
C LYS A 160 20.92 -23.35 -0.35
N GLY A 161 20.11 -23.50 0.72
CA GLY A 161 20.38 -22.89 2.03
C GLY A 161 19.99 -21.40 2.16
N GLN A 162 19.45 -20.79 1.11
CA GLN A 162 19.01 -19.40 1.11
C GLN A 162 17.49 -19.31 1.20
N ASP A 163 17.00 -18.32 1.94
CA ASP A 163 15.58 -17.98 2.00
C ASP A 163 15.19 -17.19 0.76
N LEU A 164 14.04 -17.58 0.18
CA LEU A 164 13.51 -17.01 -1.06
C LEU A 164 12.21 -16.27 -0.81
N ASN A 165 11.91 -15.35 -1.72
CA ASN A 165 10.64 -14.66 -1.84
C ASN A 165 10.36 -14.36 -3.33
N ILE A 166 9.22 -13.70 -3.64
CA ILE A 166 8.87 -13.40 -5.03
C ILE A 166 9.91 -12.55 -5.76
N VAL A 167 10.59 -11.62 -5.07
CA VAL A 167 11.63 -10.79 -5.69
C VAL A 167 12.84 -11.63 -6.09
N SER A 168 13.14 -12.68 -5.33
CA SER A 168 14.22 -13.63 -5.68
C SER A 168 13.99 -14.29 -7.05
N VAL A 169 12.73 -14.48 -7.46
CA VAL A 169 12.39 -15.03 -8.80
C VAL A 169 12.68 -13.99 -9.88
N PHE A 170 12.31 -12.72 -9.68
CA PHE A 170 12.64 -11.65 -10.63
C PHE A 170 14.15 -11.46 -10.79
N GLU A 171 14.90 -11.53 -9.69
CA GLU A 171 16.36 -11.48 -9.71
C GLU A 171 16.96 -12.68 -10.46
N ALA A 172 16.41 -13.89 -10.24
CA ALA A 172 16.83 -15.11 -10.90
C ALA A 172 16.62 -15.07 -12.41
N VAL A 173 15.50 -14.49 -12.89
CA VAL A 173 15.26 -14.25 -14.32
C VAL A 173 16.36 -13.35 -14.92
N GLY A 174 16.72 -12.27 -14.24
CA GLY A 174 17.81 -11.39 -14.68
C GLY A 174 19.17 -12.08 -14.72
N GLN A 175 19.48 -12.89 -13.70
CA GLN A 175 20.73 -13.68 -13.65
C GLN A 175 20.80 -14.75 -14.75
N ASN A 176 19.68 -15.43 -15.01
CA ASN A 176 19.58 -16.42 -16.06
C ASN A 176 19.77 -15.76 -17.45
N ALA A 177 19.10 -14.65 -17.71
CA ALA A 177 19.26 -13.89 -18.95
C ALA A 177 20.71 -13.39 -19.17
N ALA A 178 21.45 -13.11 -18.09
CA ALA A 178 22.87 -12.74 -18.13
C ALA A 178 23.83 -13.96 -18.21
N GLY A 179 23.31 -15.20 -18.21
CA GLY A 179 24.09 -16.42 -18.26
C GLY A 179 24.77 -16.81 -16.93
N ASN A 180 24.35 -16.19 -15.81
CA ASN A 180 24.92 -16.42 -14.49
C ASN A 180 24.12 -17.45 -13.64
N LEU A 181 22.98 -17.91 -14.15
CA LEU A 181 22.12 -18.90 -13.51
C LEU A 181 21.63 -19.92 -14.55
N SER A 182 21.63 -21.21 -14.25
CA SER A 182 21.12 -22.24 -15.15
C SER A 182 19.58 -22.24 -15.21
N ASP A 183 19.01 -22.80 -16.29
CA ASP A 183 17.57 -22.97 -16.44
C ASP A 183 17.01 -23.91 -15.35
N GLU A 184 17.80 -24.92 -14.93
CA GLU A 184 17.41 -25.85 -13.87
C GLU A 184 17.31 -25.11 -12.51
N ASP A 185 18.30 -24.29 -12.16
CA ASP A 185 18.27 -23.50 -10.93
C ASP A 185 17.12 -22.46 -10.95
N LEU A 186 16.88 -21.82 -12.10
CA LEU A 186 15.75 -20.91 -12.26
C LEU A 186 14.41 -21.62 -11.98
N LEU A 187 14.21 -22.80 -12.56
CA LEU A 187 13.00 -23.61 -12.36
C LEU A 187 12.81 -24.04 -10.89
N GLU A 188 13.90 -24.42 -10.21
CA GLU A 188 13.83 -24.79 -8.79
C GLU A 188 13.54 -23.58 -7.88
N ILE A 189 14.09 -22.39 -8.18
CA ILE A 189 13.77 -21.14 -7.49
C ILE A 189 12.29 -20.81 -7.71
N GLU A 190 11.79 -20.85 -8.96
CA GLU A 190 10.39 -20.60 -9.31
C GLU A 190 9.43 -21.46 -8.48
N LYS A 191 9.69 -22.77 -8.38
CA LYS A 191 8.81 -23.71 -7.65
C LYS A 191 8.82 -23.51 -6.14
N ARG A 192 9.90 -22.97 -5.56
CA ARG A 192 10.13 -22.95 -4.12
C ARG A 192 10.03 -21.58 -3.48
N ALA A 193 10.04 -20.49 -4.25
CA ALA A 193 10.20 -19.15 -3.72
C ALA A 193 9.05 -18.69 -2.79
N ILE A 194 7.83 -19.12 -3.06
CA ILE A 194 6.62 -18.66 -2.36
C ILE A 194 5.71 -19.84 -2.00
N PRO A 195 6.01 -20.58 -0.93
CA PRO A 195 5.22 -21.76 -0.55
C PRO A 195 3.90 -21.36 0.14
N GLY A 196 2.77 -21.77 -0.43
CA GLY A 196 1.45 -21.64 0.20
C GLY A 196 0.77 -20.29 -0.03
N THR A 197 0.07 -19.79 0.99
CA THR A 197 -0.77 -18.60 0.93
C THR A 197 -0.21 -17.46 1.76
N GLY A 198 -0.55 -16.22 1.39
CA GLY A 198 -0.15 -15.00 2.05
C GLY A 198 0.38 -13.94 1.08
N SER A 199 0.49 -12.72 1.55
CA SER A 199 1.05 -11.61 0.78
C SER A 199 2.58 -11.67 0.76
N CYS A 200 3.22 -10.91 -0.13
CA CYS A 200 4.67 -10.90 -0.31
C CYS A 200 5.45 -10.84 1.02
N GLY A 201 6.53 -11.64 1.13
CA GLY A 201 7.25 -11.81 2.38
C GLY A 201 8.13 -10.61 2.82
N GLY A 202 8.50 -9.69 1.92
CA GLY A 202 9.28 -8.50 2.27
C GLY A 202 8.42 -7.30 2.68
N MET A 203 9.07 -6.20 3.09
CA MET A 203 8.40 -4.92 3.39
C MET A 203 8.03 -4.18 2.09
N TYR A 204 7.29 -4.89 1.23
CA TYR A 204 6.69 -4.37 0.01
C TYR A 204 5.34 -3.73 0.32
N THR A 205 4.52 -3.40 -0.69
CA THR A 205 3.34 -2.55 -0.48
C THR A 205 2.35 -3.13 0.52
N ALA A 206 1.98 -4.41 0.43
CA ALA A 206 1.00 -5.01 1.34
C ALA A 206 1.45 -5.00 2.81
N ASN A 207 2.69 -5.44 3.11
CA ASN A 207 3.24 -5.41 4.47
C ASN A 207 3.48 -3.99 4.97
N THR A 208 3.86 -3.05 4.11
CA THR A 208 3.98 -1.62 4.46
C THR A 208 2.62 -1.06 4.91
N MET A 209 1.57 -1.28 4.12
CA MET A 209 0.25 -0.75 4.43
C MET A 209 -0.35 -1.41 5.68
N SER A 210 -0.19 -2.73 5.85
CA SER A 210 -0.67 -3.42 7.05
C SER A 210 0.03 -2.93 8.32
N SER A 211 1.35 -2.77 8.27
CA SER A 211 2.15 -2.21 9.37
C SER A 211 1.71 -0.79 9.73
N ALA A 212 1.46 0.02 8.71
CA ALA A 212 0.94 1.37 8.89
C ALA A 212 -0.47 1.38 9.50
N PHE A 213 -1.32 0.38 9.20
CA PHE A 213 -2.68 0.31 9.75
C PHE A 213 -2.71 -0.06 11.24
N GLU A 214 -1.73 -0.80 11.75
CA GLU A 214 -1.55 -0.96 13.20
C GLU A 214 -1.24 0.40 13.85
N ALA A 215 -0.29 1.15 13.31
CA ALA A 215 0.09 2.45 13.83
C ALA A 215 -0.99 3.53 13.65
N LEU A 216 -1.81 3.39 12.59
CA LEU A 216 -3.01 4.21 12.36
C LEU A 216 -4.13 3.94 13.39
N GLY A 217 -4.05 2.80 14.09
CA GLY A 217 -5.06 2.37 15.06
C GLY A 217 -6.26 1.64 14.46
N MET A 218 -6.21 1.22 13.20
CA MET A 218 -7.34 0.59 12.48
C MET A 218 -7.23 -0.94 12.37
N SER A 219 -6.17 -1.54 12.91
CA SER A 219 -5.93 -2.98 13.01
C SER A 219 -5.44 -3.34 14.40
N LEU A 220 -5.59 -4.60 14.81
CA LEU A 220 -5.09 -5.06 16.10
C LEU A 220 -3.55 -5.10 16.13
N PRO A 221 -2.92 -4.88 17.29
CA PRO A 221 -1.48 -5.06 17.48
C PRO A 221 -1.02 -6.46 17.07
N TYR A 222 0.21 -6.56 16.54
CA TYR A 222 0.83 -7.77 16.01
C TYR A 222 0.20 -8.34 14.73
N SER A 223 -1.00 -7.92 14.34
CA SER A 223 -1.77 -8.54 13.26
C SER A 223 -1.14 -8.39 11.86
N SER A 224 -0.32 -7.37 11.65
CA SER A 224 0.28 -7.05 10.34
C SER A 224 1.45 -7.95 9.96
N THR A 225 2.12 -8.58 10.90
CA THR A 225 3.33 -9.38 10.65
C THR A 225 3.12 -10.88 10.77
N MET A 226 1.93 -11.33 11.25
CA MET A 226 1.55 -12.75 11.31
C MET A 226 1.54 -13.36 9.92
N ALA A 227 2.01 -14.61 9.81
CA ALA A 227 1.93 -15.36 8.56
C ALA A 227 0.52 -15.91 8.32
N ASN A 228 0.05 -15.88 7.07
CA ASN A 228 -1.30 -16.33 6.70
C ASN A 228 -1.63 -17.77 7.13
N PRO A 229 -0.72 -18.77 6.96
CA PRO A 229 -1.06 -20.16 7.28
C PRO A 229 -1.07 -20.48 8.80
N HIS A 230 -0.64 -19.55 9.66
CA HIS A 230 -0.59 -19.81 11.10
C HIS A 230 -1.94 -19.58 11.77
N ASP A 231 -2.27 -20.43 12.77
CA ASP A 231 -3.53 -20.35 13.54
C ASP A 231 -3.68 -19.02 14.28
N GLU A 232 -2.57 -18.43 14.71
CA GLU A 232 -2.59 -17.10 15.35
C GLU A 232 -3.25 -16.04 14.49
N LYS A 233 -3.13 -16.16 13.14
CA LYS A 233 -3.75 -15.23 12.20
C LYS A 233 -5.26 -15.37 12.16
N GLN A 234 -5.78 -16.60 12.22
CA GLN A 234 -7.22 -16.86 12.33
C GLN A 234 -7.76 -16.36 13.67
N ASN A 235 -7.04 -16.62 14.76
CA ASN A 235 -7.40 -16.11 16.09
C ASN A 235 -7.45 -14.57 16.11
N SER A 236 -6.47 -13.91 15.47
CA SER A 236 -6.46 -12.45 15.34
C SER A 236 -7.67 -11.92 14.55
N ALA A 237 -8.11 -12.64 13.50
CA ALA A 237 -9.32 -12.26 12.75
C ALA A 237 -10.58 -12.36 13.61
N LYS A 238 -10.72 -13.43 14.41
CA LYS A 238 -11.81 -13.64 15.34
C LYS A 238 -11.84 -12.56 16.43
N GLU A 239 -10.69 -12.24 17.02
CA GLU A 239 -10.58 -11.17 18.02
C GLU A 239 -10.87 -9.78 17.43
N SER A 240 -10.44 -9.53 16.18
CA SER A 240 -10.79 -8.30 15.46
C SER A 240 -12.31 -8.10 15.35
N ALA A 241 -13.04 -9.19 15.11
CA ALA A 241 -14.49 -9.15 15.04
C ALA A 241 -15.15 -8.81 16.38
N LYS A 242 -14.63 -9.35 17.48
CA LYS A 242 -15.12 -9.02 18.84
C LYS A 242 -14.85 -7.55 19.19
N VAL A 243 -13.66 -7.06 18.86
CA VAL A 243 -13.30 -5.64 19.03
C VAL A 243 -14.22 -4.74 18.22
N LEU A 244 -14.58 -5.13 16.99
CA LEU A 244 -15.52 -4.37 16.18
C LEU A 244 -16.90 -4.26 16.84
N ILE A 245 -17.42 -5.33 17.46
CA ILE A 245 -18.70 -5.26 18.17
C ILE A 245 -18.61 -4.28 19.36
N GLU A 246 -17.51 -4.23 20.08
CA GLU A 246 -17.29 -3.24 21.14
C GLU A 246 -17.19 -1.81 20.58
N ALA A 247 -16.56 -1.62 19.42
CA ALA A 247 -16.53 -0.33 18.71
C ALA A 247 -17.94 0.10 18.27
N ILE A 248 -18.78 -0.82 17.79
CA ILE A 248 -20.20 -0.55 17.46
C ILE A 248 -20.96 -0.10 18.69
N LYS A 249 -20.78 -0.74 19.84
CA LYS A 249 -21.40 -0.32 21.10
C LYS A 249 -21.03 1.12 21.48
N LYS A 250 -19.76 1.49 21.27
CA LYS A 250 -19.21 2.83 21.55
C LYS A 250 -19.47 3.86 20.44
N ASP A 251 -19.98 3.46 19.28
CA ASP A 251 -20.11 4.25 18.05
C ASP A 251 -18.77 4.87 17.57
N LEU A 252 -17.66 4.15 17.80
CA LEU A 252 -16.32 4.59 17.42
C LEU A 252 -16.07 4.35 15.93
N LYS A 253 -15.95 5.42 15.18
CA LYS A 253 -15.89 5.40 13.72
C LYS A 253 -14.48 5.63 13.17
N PRO A 254 -14.18 5.21 11.93
CA PRO A 254 -12.86 5.40 11.32
C PRO A 254 -12.37 6.85 11.32
N ARG A 255 -13.24 7.84 11.07
CA ARG A 255 -12.85 9.26 11.05
C ARG A 255 -12.57 9.84 12.45
N ASP A 256 -13.00 9.16 13.53
CA ASP A 256 -12.65 9.52 14.92
C ASP A 256 -11.21 9.07 15.24
N ILE A 257 -10.71 8.03 14.54
CA ILE A 257 -9.40 7.41 14.73
C ILE A 257 -8.38 7.99 13.76
N VAL A 258 -8.73 8.06 12.46
CA VAL A 258 -7.83 8.48 11.38
C VAL A 258 -7.70 10.01 11.36
N THR A 259 -6.97 10.52 12.32
CA THR A 259 -6.62 11.93 12.49
C THR A 259 -5.23 12.24 11.92
N LYS A 260 -4.83 13.51 11.89
CA LYS A 260 -3.47 13.90 11.49
C LYS A 260 -2.41 13.20 12.33
N LYS A 261 -2.60 13.10 13.66
CA LYS A 261 -1.70 12.37 14.57
C LYS A 261 -1.59 10.88 14.21
N ALA A 262 -2.70 10.25 13.91
CA ALA A 262 -2.72 8.84 13.50
C ALA A 262 -2.01 8.62 12.16
N ILE A 263 -2.17 9.53 11.18
CA ILE A 263 -1.43 9.49 9.90
C ILE A 263 0.05 9.71 10.14
N GLU A 264 0.46 10.63 11.00
CA GLU A 264 1.86 10.82 11.38
C GLU A 264 2.46 9.55 12.01
N ASN A 265 1.73 8.87 12.90
CA ASN A 265 2.15 7.59 13.47
C ASN A 265 2.34 6.51 12.37
N ALA A 266 1.39 6.39 11.46
CA ALA A 266 1.46 5.44 10.36
C ALA A 266 2.68 5.72 9.46
N VAL A 267 2.90 6.98 9.07
CA VAL A 267 4.04 7.38 8.23
C VAL A 267 5.36 7.21 8.99
N ALA A 268 5.40 7.46 10.30
CA ALA A 268 6.60 7.18 11.11
C ALA A 268 6.98 5.69 11.06
N VAL A 269 6.01 4.78 11.17
CA VAL A 269 6.28 3.33 11.04
C VAL A 269 6.73 2.98 9.62
N ILE A 270 6.13 3.58 8.57
CA ILE A 270 6.59 3.39 7.18
C ILE A 270 8.06 3.79 7.03
N MET A 271 8.45 4.97 7.56
CA MET A 271 9.84 5.44 7.51
C MET A 271 10.78 4.51 8.28
N ALA A 272 10.39 4.12 9.49
CA ALA A 272 11.20 3.27 10.36
C ALA A 272 11.44 1.85 9.82
N THR A 273 10.50 1.32 9.04
CA THR A 273 10.56 -0.05 8.50
C THR A 273 11.13 -0.15 7.08
N GLY A 274 11.43 0.97 6.43
CA GLY A 274 11.92 0.95 5.03
C GLY A 274 10.84 0.58 4.01
N GLY A 275 9.60 1.02 4.21
CA GLY A 275 8.42 0.65 3.44
C GLY A 275 8.43 1.05 1.95
N SER A 276 7.35 0.73 1.26
CA SER A 276 7.16 0.97 -0.18
C SER A 276 6.88 2.43 -0.51
N THR A 277 7.38 2.93 -1.64
CA THR A 277 7.04 4.25 -2.23
C THR A 277 5.54 4.41 -2.49
N ASN A 278 4.83 3.32 -2.74
CA ASN A 278 3.38 3.31 -2.93
C ASN A 278 2.61 3.87 -1.73
N ALA A 279 3.19 3.78 -0.53
CA ALA A 279 2.58 4.33 0.68
C ALA A 279 2.36 5.84 0.60
N VAL A 280 3.20 6.59 -0.12
CA VAL A 280 3.00 8.03 -0.34
C VAL A 280 1.69 8.26 -1.06
N LEU A 281 1.49 7.61 -2.22
CA LEU A 281 0.26 7.73 -3.00
C LEU A 281 -0.98 7.30 -2.20
N HIS A 282 -0.87 6.20 -1.47
CA HIS A 282 -2.01 5.63 -0.74
C HIS A 282 -2.38 6.43 0.50
N PHE A 283 -1.42 6.98 1.25
CA PHE A 283 -1.73 7.82 2.40
C PHE A 283 -2.23 9.21 2.01
N LEU A 284 -1.84 9.75 0.86
CA LEU A 284 -2.49 10.94 0.28
C LEU A 284 -3.98 10.66 0.00
N ALA A 285 -4.29 9.50 -0.60
CA ALA A 285 -5.68 9.11 -0.86
C ALA A 285 -6.48 8.82 0.43
N ILE A 286 -5.87 8.15 1.42
CA ILE A 286 -6.49 7.88 2.72
C ILE A 286 -6.78 9.19 3.47
N ALA A 287 -5.83 10.11 3.51
CA ALA A 287 -5.99 11.42 4.15
C ALA A 287 -7.09 12.24 3.48
N HIS A 288 -7.12 12.29 2.14
CA HIS A 288 -8.21 12.91 1.38
C HIS A 288 -9.56 12.31 1.77
N THR A 289 -9.68 10.99 1.77
CA THR A 289 -10.93 10.27 2.11
C THR A 289 -11.36 10.50 3.57
N ALA A 290 -10.40 10.63 4.47
CA ALA A 290 -10.65 10.95 5.89
C ALA A 290 -11.00 12.42 6.14
N GLY A 291 -10.76 13.31 5.16
CA GLY A 291 -10.88 14.77 5.31
C GLY A 291 -9.77 15.37 6.18
N VAL A 292 -8.58 14.76 6.19
CA VAL A 292 -7.41 15.22 6.94
C VAL A 292 -6.49 16.02 6.04
N ASP A 293 -6.09 17.21 6.49
CA ASP A 293 -5.09 18.04 5.81
C ASP A 293 -3.70 17.40 5.91
N TRP A 294 -3.31 16.74 4.81
CA TRP A 294 -2.05 16.02 4.63
C TRP A 294 -1.57 16.15 3.19
N SER A 295 -0.34 16.58 3.03
CA SER A 295 0.27 16.82 1.72
C SER A 295 1.50 15.94 1.47
N ILE A 296 1.99 15.95 0.24
CA ILE A 296 3.23 15.26 -0.11
C ILE A 296 4.45 15.81 0.69
N ASP A 297 4.43 17.09 1.06
CA ASP A 297 5.52 17.72 1.84
C ASP A 297 5.57 17.23 3.29
N ASP A 298 4.46 16.74 3.83
CA ASP A 298 4.44 16.12 5.16
C ASP A 298 5.28 14.82 5.22
N PHE A 299 5.38 14.08 4.10
CA PHE A 299 6.27 12.92 4.04
C PHE A 299 7.74 13.34 4.17
N GLU A 300 8.16 14.41 3.52
CA GLU A 300 9.54 14.92 3.65
C GLU A 300 9.81 15.40 5.07
N ARG A 301 8.84 16.06 5.71
CA ARG A 301 8.92 16.46 7.12
C ARG A 301 9.10 15.25 8.05
N MET A 302 8.37 14.15 7.80
CA MET A 302 8.50 12.92 8.57
C MET A 302 9.82 12.20 8.29
N ARG A 303 10.27 12.18 7.02
CA ARG A 303 11.56 11.59 6.63
C ARG A 303 12.73 12.15 7.44
N LYS A 304 12.79 13.46 7.61
CA LYS A 304 13.86 14.13 8.37
C LYS A 304 13.86 13.82 9.86
N LYS A 305 12.73 13.35 10.40
CA LYS A 305 12.56 13.11 11.84
C LYS A 305 12.76 11.66 12.22
N VAL A 306 12.35 10.73 11.35
CA VAL A 306 12.22 9.33 11.70
C VAL A 306 13.31 8.51 11.03
N PRO A 307 14.23 7.89 11.80
CA PRO A 307 15.28 7.06 11.24
C PRO A 307 14.73 5.71 10.74
N VAL A 308 15.47 5.05 9.84
CA VAL A 308 15.21 3.65 9.48
C VAL A 308 15.85 2.77 10.55
N ILE A 309 15.03 2.02 11.30
CA ILE A 309 15.50 1.14 12.38
C ILE A 309 15.31 -0.34 12.08
N CYS A 310 14.63 -0.71 10.99
CA CYS A 310 14.42 -2.11 10.64
C CYS A 310 15.28 -2.53 9.43
N ASP A 311 15.93 -3.70 9.54
CA ASP A 311 16.76 -4.29 8.47
C ASP A 311 15.94 -5.24 7.61
N LEU A 312 15.01 -4.70 6.81
CA LEU A 312 14.03 -5.47 6.06
C LEU A 312 14.24 -5.39 4.54
N LYS A 313 14.00 -6.49 3.84
CA LYS A 313 13.92 -6.49 2.36
C LYS A 313 12.83 -5.52 1.86
N PRO A 314 13.07 -4.80 0.74
CA PRO A 314 14.12 -5.02 -0.26
C PRO A 314 15.47 -4.40 0.05
N SER A 315 15.57 -3.43 0.94
CA SER A 315 16.83 -2.69 1.22
C SER A 315 17.72 -3.35 2.28
N GLY A 316 17.20 -4.32 3.02
CA GLY A 316 17.87 -5.05 4.07
C GLY A 316 17.82 -6.57 3.88
N LYS A 317 18.02 -7.33 4.97
CA LYS A 317 18.20 -8.78 4.93
C LYS A 317 16.92 -9.56 5.20
N TYR A 318 16.10 -9.10 6.15
CA TYR A 318 15.06 -9.88 6.81
C TYR A 318 13.70 -9.74 6.13
N LEU A 319 12.82 -10.69 6.43
CA LEU A 319 11.44 -10.73 5.93
C LEU A 319 10.43 -10.34 7.04
N ALA A 320 9.17 -10.22 6.68
CA ALA A 320 8.11 -9.86 7.62
C ALA A 320 7.92 -10.89 8.74
N VAL A 321 8.16 -12.17 8.48
CA VAL A 321 8.15 -13.23 9.51
C VAL A 321 9.27 -13.05 10.52
N ASP A 322 10.44 -12.57 10.10
CA ASP A 322 11.55 -12.26 11.01
C ASP A 322 11.22 -11.06 11.89
N LEU A 323 10.57 -10.05 11.31
CA LEU A 323 10.06 -8.90 12.06
C LEU A 323 9.03 -9.33 13.10
N HIS A 324 8.11 -10.25 12.76
CA HIS A 324 7.15 -10.82 13.70
C HIS A 324 7.86 -11.46 14.90
N ASN A 325 8.83 -12.33 14.62
CA ASN A 325 9.63 -13.02 15.64
C ASN A 325 10.48 -12.05 16.49
N ALA A 326 10.86 -10.89 15.95
CA ALA A 326 11.61 -9.85 16.66
C ALA A 326 10.73 -8.96 17.55
N GLY A 327 9.39 -9.14 17.54
CA GLY A 327 8.45 -8.37 18.35
C GLY A 327 7.41 -7.60 17.54
N GLY A 328 7.43 -7.72 16.21
CA GLY A 328 6.43 -7.16 15.30
C GLY A 328 6.40 -5.63 15.28
N ILE A 329 5.35 -5.09 14.70
CA ILE A 329 5.14 -3.64 14.63
C ILE A 329 4.96 -2.99 16.01
N PRO A 330 4.32 -3.63 17.01
CA PRO A 330 4.25 -3.04 18.36
C PRO A 330 5.64 -2.74 18.96
N GLN A 331 6.66 -3.59 18.71
CA GLN A 331 8.02 -3.31 19.17
C GLN A 331 8.63 -2.10 18.43
N VAL A 332 8.41 -1.97 17.11
CA VAL A 332 8.84 -0.79 16.35
C VAL A 332 8.16 0.47 16.89
N MET A 333 6.85 0.40 17.10
CA MET A 333 6.06 1.52 17.65
C MET A 333 6.54 1.90 19.05
N LYS A 334 6.86 0.93 19.91
CA LYS A 334 7.36 1.19 21.27
C LYS A 334 8.69 1.95 21.25
N VAL A 335 9.62 1.54 20.38
CA VAL A 335 10.90 2.25 20.20
C VAL A 335 10.67 3.70 19.74
N LEU A 336 9.80 3.90 18.76
CA LEU A 336 9.48 5.24 18.25
C LEU A 336 8.74 6.09 19.29
N LEU A 337 7.80 5.52 20.05
CA LEU A 337 7.08 6.20 21.13
C LEU A 337 8.03 6.70 22.22
N LYS A 338 8.97 5.86 22.65
CA LYS A 338 9.98 6.25 23.65
C LYS A 338 10.92 7.33 23.15
N ALA A 339 11.15 7.40 21.84
CA ALA A 339 11.94 8.45 21.21
C ALA A 339 11.15 9.76 20.96
N GLY A 340 9.86 9.80 21.32
CA GLY A 340 9.00 10.98 21.06
C GLY A 340 8.64 11.15 19.58
N LEU A 341 8.70 10.09 18.79
CA LEU A 341 8.43 10.07 17.34
C LEU A 341 7.04 9.56 16.98
N LEU A 342 6.24 9.16 18.00
CA LEU A 342 4.83 8.79 17.85
C LEU A 342 3.95 9.59 18.82
N HIS A 343 2.72 9.83 18.41
CA HIS A 343 1.66 10.40 19.24
C HIS A 343 1.00 9.28 20.07
N GLY A 344 1.39 9.15 21.34
CA GLY A 344 0.87 8.12 22.24
C GLY A 344 -0.61 8.29 22.57
N ASP A 345 -1.12 9.52 22.50
CA ASP A 345 -2.52 9.90 22.76
C ASP A 345 -3.48 9.64 21.58
N ALA A 346 -2.97 9.16 20.43
CA ALA A 346 -3.81 8.81 19.30
C ALA A 346 -4.70 7.59 19.63
N MET A 347 -6.00 7.70 19.30
CA MET A 347 -6.99 6.66 19.56
C MET A 347 -6.85 5.48 18.60
N THR A 348 -7.18 4.28 19.07
CA THR A 348 -7.28 3.07 18.25
C THR A 348 -8.68 2.48 18.26
N ILE A 349 -8.96 1.57 17.33
CA ILE A 349 -10.25 0.86 17.22
C ILE A 349 -10.60 0.02 18.48
N THR A 350 -9.62 -0.31 19.30
CA THR A 350 -9.87 -0.98 20.58
C THR A 350 -10.53 -0.05 21.61
N GLY A 351 -10.55 1.24 21.35
CA GLY A 351 -10.99 2.28 22.27
C GLY A 351 -9.96 2.62 23.34
N GLN A 352 -8.70 2.26 23.11
CA GLN A 352 -7.52 2.61 23.87
C GLN A 352 -6.60 3.49 23.03
N THR A 353 -5.76 4.29 23.68
CA THR A 353 -4.72 5.07 23.01
C THR A 353 -3.54 4.18 22.59
N ILE A 354 -2.70 4.67 21.68
CA ILE A 354 -1.46 3.98 21.27
C ILE A 354 -0.56 3.68 22.48
N GLU A 355 -0.43 4.62 23.42
CA GLU A 355 0.39 4.43 24.63
C GLU A 355 -0.17 3.30 25.52
N GLU A 356 -1.50 3.24 25.69
CA GLU A 356 -2.17 2.17 26.44
C GLU A 356 -2.01 0.80 25.78
N VAL A 357 -2.18 0.74 24.46
CA VAL A 357 -1.99 -0.50 23.66
C VAL A 357 -0.54 -1.02 23.77
N LEU A 358 0.43 -0.13 23.82
CA LEU A 358 1.85 -0.48 23.90
C LEU A 358 2.38 -0.64 25.31
N LYS A 359 1.52 -0.58 26.34
CA LYS A 359 1.95 -0.58 27.75
C LYS A 359 2.84 -1.76 28.10
N ASP A 360 2.46 -2.95 27.69
CA ASP A 360 3.13 -4.20 28.05
C ASP A 360 4.23 -4.62 27.02
N VAL A 361 4.43 -3.83 25.96
CA VAL A 361 5.50 -4.04 25.00
C VAL A 361 6.83 -3.59 25.61
N PRO A 362 7.92 -4.38 25.52
CA PRO A 362 9.23 -4.02 26.07
C PRO A 362 9.74 -2.67 25.50
N ASP A 363 10.35 -1.85 26.37
CA ASP A 363 10.86 -0.53 25.99
C ASP A 363 12.01 -0.58 24.98
N VAL A 364 12.75 -1.71 24.97
CA VAL A 364 13.89 -1.94 24.05
C VAL A 364 13.72 -3.28 23.32
N PRO A 365 14.18 -3.38 22.06
CA PRO A 365 14.20 -4.63 21.35
C PRO A 365 15.08 -5.68 22.06
N ARG A 366 14.76 -6.96 21.88
CA ARG A 366 15.58 -8.05 22.42
C ARG A 366 17.01 -7.99 21.87
N ALA A 367 17.99 -8.34 22.69
CA ALA A 367 19.42 -8.28 22.34
C ALA A 367 19.87 -9.44 21.41
N ASP A 368 19.06 -10.49 21.27
CA ASP A 368 19.36 -11.69 20.48
C ASP A 368 18.91 -11.59 19.01
N GLN A 369 18.54 -10.38 18.55
CA GLN A 369 18.09 -10.12 17.18
C GLN A 369 18.66 -8.78 16.66
N ASP A 370 18.74 -8.62 15.36
CA ASP A 370 19.20 -7.40 14.66
C ASP A 370 18.21 -6.92 13.57
N VAL A 371 16.98 -7.46 13.58
CA VAL A 371 15.88 -7.05 12.68
C VAL A 371 15.39 -5.65 13.04
N ILE A 372 15.13 -5.41 14.34
CA ILE A 372 14.74 -4.11 14.90
C ILE A 372 15.93 -3.57 15.68
N ARG A 373 16.51 -2.49 15.21
CA ARG A 373 17.65 -1.85 15.87
C ARG A 373 17.19 -0.84 16.90
N PRO A 374 17.99 -0.61 17.95
CA PRO A 374 17.73 0.48 18.89
C PRO A 374 17.86 1.85 18.19
N ILE A 375 17.15 2.85 18.72
CA ILE A 375 17.02 4.17 18.12
C ILE A 375 18.38 4.92 18.01
N ASP A 376 19.30 4.65 18.90
CA ASP A 376 20.66 5.23 18.93
C ASP A 376 21.63 4.58 17.94
N LYS A 377 21.24 3.46 17.33
CA LYS A 377 22.02 2.73 16.30
C LYS A 377 21.15 2.33 15.11
N PRO A 378 20.49 3.29 14.44
CA PRO A 378 19.62 2.99 13.32
C PRO A 378 20.38 2.44 12.11
N MET A 379 19.66 1.88 11.14
CA MET A 379 20.20 1.55 9.82
C MET A 379 20.62 2.81 9.07
N TYR A 380 19.76 3.83 9.11
CA TYR A 380 19.96 5.14 8.51
C TYR A 380 19.37 6.21 9.43
N ALA A 381 20.07 7.33 9.56
CA ALA A 381 19.70 8.42 10.47
C ALA A 381 18.39 9.14 10.08
N GLU A 382 17.99 9.07 8.83
CA GLU A 382 16.77 9.64 8.29
C GLU A 382 15.96 8.58 7.55
N GLY A 383 14.68 8.85 7.34
CA GLY A 383 13.77 7.98 6.58
C GLY A 383 14.19 7.85 5.11
N HIS A 384 13.68 6.83 4.46
CA HIS A 384 14.11 6.39 3.14
C HIS A 384 13.28 6.95 1.97
N LEU A 385 12.04 7.43 2.23
CA LEU A 385 11.15 7.97 1.20
C LEU A 385 11.34 9.48 1.09
N ALA A 386 11.98 9.93 0.02
CA ALA A 386 12.24 11.35 -0.24
C ALA A 386 11.32 11.92 -1.30
N ILE A 387 10.98 13.19 -1.14
CA ILE A 387 10.20 13.95 -2.12
C ILE A 387 11.15 14.88 -2.87
N LEU A 388 11.32 14.61 -4.16
CA LEU A 388 12.14 15.41 -5.05
C LEU A 388 11.28 16.46 -5.76
N LYS A 389 11.76 17.70 -5.81
CA LYS A 389 11.11 18.82 -6.53
C LYS A 389 12.06 19.43 -7.54
N GLY A 390 11.52 20.16 -8.48
CA GLY A 390 12.25 20.86 -9.53
C GLY A 390 11.35 21.12 -10.74
N ASN A 391 11.92 21.60 -11.83
CA ASN A 391 11.13 21.92 -13.01
C ASN A 391 10.50 20.69 -13.67
N LEU A 392 11.07 19.46 -13.47
CA LEU A 392 10.45 18.21 -13.90
C LEU A 392 9.32 17.74 -12.99
N SER A 393 9.35 18.11 -11.70
CA SER A 393 8.38 17.67 -10.71
C SER A 393 7.98 18.79 -9.74
N PRO A 394 7.36 19.87 -10.23
CA PRO A 394 7.00 21.00 -9.36
C PRO A 394 5.98 20.61 -8.28
N GLU A 395 5.13 19.61 -8.52
CA GLU A 395 4.21 19.06 -7.52
C GLU A 395 4.85 17.96 -6.64
N GLY A 396 6.05 17.50 -6.99
CA GLY A 396 6.81 16.47 -6.31
C GLY A 396 6.91 15.16 -7.09
N ALA A 397 7.93 14.39 -6.73
CA ALA A 397 8.18 13.02 -7.17
C ALA A 397 8.72 12.21 -6.01
N VAL A 398 8.59 10.89 -6.02
CA VAL A 398 8.94 10.02 -4.91
C VAL A 398 10.14 9.15 -5.26
N ALA A 399 11.16 9.16 -4.41
CA ALA A 399 12.35 8.31 -4.53
C ALA A 399 12.62 7.56 -3.23
N LYS A 400 13.27 6.39 -3.37
CA LYS A 400 13.85 5.64 -2.26
C LYS A 400 15.35 5.93 -2.25
N ILE A 401 15.84 6.68 -1.26
CA ILE A 401 17.20 7.24 -1.31
C ILE A 401 18.22 6.56 -0.38
N THR A 402 17.78 5.67 0.53
CA THR A 402 18.69 4.99 1.44
C THR A 402 19.51 3.91 0.74
N GLY A 403 20.80 3.84 1.07
CA GLY A 403 21.71 2.84 0.50
C GLY A 403 22.19 3.12 -0.92
N LEU A 404 21.86 4.29 -1.49
CA LEU A 404 22.41 4.71 -2.79
C LEU A 404 23.91 5.00 -2.67
N LYS A 405 24.72 4.39 -3.54
CA LYS A 405 26.15 4.68 -3.62
C LYS A 405 26.42 5.99 -4.38
N ASN A 406 25.62 6.25 -5.39
CA ASN A 406 25.68 7.45 -6.20
C ASN A 406 24.37 8.25 -6.02
N PRO A 407 24.32 9.18 -5.08
CA PRO A 407 23.09 9.93 -4.78
C PRO A 407 22.79 11.05 -5.78
N VAL A 408 23.72 11.35 -6.69
CA VAL A 408 23.56 12.36 -7.75
C VAL A 408 23.90 11.76 -9.10
N ILE A 409 22.97 11.85 -10.05
CA ILE A 409 23.18 11.47 -11.45
C ILE A 409 22.80 12.65 -12.33
N THR A 410 23.73 13.08 -13.19
CA THR A 410 23.46 14.03 -14.26
C THR A 410 23.87 13.40 -15.59
N GLY A 411 22.93 13.31 -16.52
CA GLY A 411 23.19 12.64 -17.79
C GLY A 411 22.15 12.88 -18.88
N PRO A 412 22.41 12.33 -20.07
CA PRO A 412 21.50 12.47 -21.21
C PRO A 412 20.23 11.63 -21.01
N ALA A 413 19.09 12.22 -21.36
CA ALA A 413 17.80 11.56 -21.32
C ALA A 413 17.72 10.46 -22.40
N ARG A 414 17.16 9.30 -22.01
CA ARG A 414 16.70 8.23 -22.90
C ARG A 414 15.20 8.11 -22.74
N VAL A 415 14.45 8.54 -23.75
CA VAL A 415 13.01 8.78 -23.64
C VAL A 415 12.20 7.63 -24.21
N PHE A 416 11.23 7.15 -23.40
CA PHE A 416 10.33 6.04 -23.71
C PHE A 416 8.89 6.38 -23.31
N ASP A 417 7.93 6.04 -24.18
CA ASP A 417 6.50 6.26 -23.94
C ASP A 417 5.77 4.98 -23.46
N ASP A 418 6.53 3.88 -23.25
CA ASP A 418 6.04 2.60 -22.70
C ASP A 418 7.17 1.78 -22.07
N GLU A 419 6.77 0.84 -21.19
CA GLU A 419 7.69 -0.03 -20.46
C GLU A 419 8.44 -1.00 -21.37
N GLN A 420 7.79 -1.54 -22.40
CA GLN A 420 8.35 -2.58 -23.26
C GLN A 420 9.49 -2.06 -24.13
N SER A 421 9.35 -0.85 -24.69
CA SER A 421 10.41 -0.21 -25.47
C SER A 421 11.62 0.13 -24.59
N ALA A 422 11.38 0.56 -23.32
CA ALA A 422 12.44 0.80 -22.36
C ALA A 422 13.19 -0.49 -21.98
N LEU A 423 12.47 -1.55 -21.67
CA LEU A 423 13.05 -2.87 -21.37
C LEU A 423 13.88 -3.39 -22.55
N LYS A 424 13.32 -3.30 -23.76
CA LYS A 424 14.05 -3.71 -24.98
C LYS A 424 15.35 -2.94 -25.16
N ALA A 425 15.34 -1.63 -24.94
CA ALA A 425 16.56 -0.81 -25.05
C ALA A 425 17.65 -1.22 -24.05
N ILE A 426 17.28 -1.62 -22.83
CA ILE A 426 18.22 -2.16 -21.84
C ILE A 426 18.81 -3.48 -22.33
N LEU A 427 17.95 -4.42 -22.72
CA LEU A 427 18.37 -5.76 -23.19
C LEU A 427 19.22 -5.70 -24.48
N ASP A 428 18.94 -4.76 -25.38
CA ASP A 428 19.73 -4.51 -26.60
C ASP A 428 21.08 -3.81 -26.29
N GLY A 429 21.38 -3.48 -25.02
CA GLY A 429 22.61 -2.79 -24.64
C GLY A 429 22.71 -1.34 -25.11
N LYS A 430 21.58 -0.68 -25.39
CA LYS A 430 21.52 0.72 -25.83
C LYS A 430 21.66 1.72 -24.70
N ILE A 431 21.33 1.31 -23.47
CA ILE A 431 21.45 2.13 -22.26
C ILE A 431 22.88 2.01 -21.72
N LYS A 432 23.47 3.14 -21.35
CA LYS A 432 24.85 3.25 -20.88
C LYS A 432 24.92 3.85 -19.47
N ALA A 433 26.01 3.57 -18.77
CA ALA A 433 26.30 4.23 -17.51
C ALA A 433 26.29 5.77 -17.68
N GLY A 434 25.61 6.46 -16.77
CA GLY A 434 25.38 7.90 -16.81
C GLY A 434 24.13 8.36 -17.57
N ASP A 435 23.42 7.46 -18.26
CA ASP A 435 22.12 7.81 -18.88
C ASP A 435 21.04 8.05 -17.82
N VAL A 436 20.05 8.87 -18.16
CA VAL A 436 18.81 9.02 -17.38
C VAL A 436 17.64 8.57 -18.25
N MET A 437 17.06 7.42 -17.91
CA MET A 437 15.88 6.91 -18.59
C MET A 437 14.63 7.68 -18.15
N VAL A 438 13.80 8.07 -19.12
CA VAL A 438 12.55 8.80 -18.90
C VAL A 438 11.40 7.97 -19.46
N LEU A 439 10.58 7.40 -18.58
CA LEU A 439 9.39 6.65 -18.94
C LEU A 439 8.16 7.51 -18.64
N ARG A 440 7.44 7.92 -19.67
CA ARG A 440 6.34 8.88 -19.54
C ARG A 440 5.03 8.36 -20.14
N TYR A 441 3.94 9.11 -19.91
CA TYR A 441 2.56 8.70 -20.23
C TYR A 441 2.12 7.42 -19.52
N LEU A 442 2.63 7.22 -18.30
CA LEU A 442 2.31 6.12 -17.39
C LEU A 442 1.66 6.60 -16.09
N GLY A 443 1.30 7.88 -16.02
CA GLY A 443 0.66 8.51 -14.87
C GLY A 443 -0.81 8.11 -14.68
N PRO A 444 -1.52 8.75 -13.73
CA PRO A 444 -2.92 8.45 -13.42
C PRO A 444 -3.85 8.46 -14.64
N LYS A 445 -3.67 9.42 -15.53
CA LYS A 445 -4.51 9.61 -16.73
C LYS A 445 -3.89 8.98 -17.97
N GLY A 446 -2.61 9.17 -18.19
CA GLY A 446 -1.90 8.71 -19.37
C GLY A 446 -1.68 7.21 -19.39
N GLY A 447 -1.46 6.58 -18.23
CA GLY A 447 -1.29 5.16 -18.05
C GLY A 447 -2.46 4.30 -18.51
N PRO A 448 -3.75 4.54 -18.18
CA PRO A 448 -4.21 5.01 -16.89
C PRO A 448 -3.95 4.00 -15.76
N GLY A 449 -4.16 4.44 -14.52
CA GLY A 449 -3.96 3.56 -13.35
C GLY A 449 -2.51 3.45 -12.89
N MET A 450 -1.60 4.28 -13.38
CA MET A 450 -0.20 4.34 -12.94
C MET A 450 0.42 2.93 -12.79
N PRO A 451 0.63 2.16 -13.86
CA PRO A 451 1.16 0.81 -13.75
C PRO A 451 2.48 0.78 -12.98
N GLU A 452 2.65 -0.22 -12.12
CA GLU A 452 3.93 -0.48 -11.47
C GLU A 452 4.88 -1.18 -12.43
N MET A 453 6.15 -0.79 -12.40
CA MET A 453 7.19 -1.38 -13.22
C MET A 453 8.24 -2.04 -12.33
N LEU A 454 8.72 -3.21 -12.74
CA LEU A 454 9.83 -3.93 -12.11
C LEU A 454 10.82 -4.46 -13.16
N ALA A 455 10.33 -4.81 -14.34
CA ALA A 455 11.16 -5.40 -15.39
C ALA A 455 12.31 -4.49 -15.85
N PRO A 456 12.12 -3.18 -16.13
CA PRO A 456 13.22 -2.30 -16.49
C PRO A 456 14.28 -2.18 -15.41
N THR A 457 13.87 -2.04 -14.13
CA THR A 457 14.80 -1.91 -13.01
C THR A 457 15.54 -3.22 -12.74
N GLY A 458 14.88 -4.36 -12.84
CA GLY A 458 15.52 -5.68 -12.77
C GLY A 458 16.54 -5.90 -13.91
N ALA A 459 16.19 -5.49 -15.13
CA ALA A 459 17.10 -5.57 -16.27
C ALA A 459 18.33 -4.66 -16.13
N LEU A 460 18.17 -3.43 -15.58
CA LEU A 460 19.30 -2.54 -15.29
C LEU A 460 20.26 -3.17 -14.27
N ILE A 461 19.73 -3.79 -13.21
CA ILE A 461 20.52 -4.50 -12.21
C ILE A 461 21.27 -5.67 -12.87
N GLY A 462 20.57 -6.51 -13.65
CA GLY A 462 21.16 -7.64 -14.37
C GLY A 462 22.27 -7.22 -15.34
N ALA A 463 22.13 -6.06 -15.99
CA ALA A 463 23.13 -5.47 -16.88
C ALA A 463 24.31 -4.76 -16.14
N GLY A 464 24.31 -4.74 -14.78
CA GLY A 464 25.33 -4.05 -13.99
C GLY A 464 25.20 -2.52 -13.99
N LEU A 465 24.05 -1.98 -14.43
CA LEU A 465 23.79 -0.55 -14.58
C LEU A 465 22.97 0.07 -13.44
N GLY A 466 22.51 -0.74 -12.48
CA GLY A 466 21.57 -0.31 -11.43
C GLY A 466 22.06 0.84 -10.54
N GLU A 467 23.39 1.07 -10.45
CA GLU A 467 23.98 2.17 -9.66
C GLU A 467 24.42 3.37 -10.51
N SER A 468 24.41 3.23 -11.82
CA SER A 468 24.99 4.23 -12.75
C SER A 468 24.00 4.84 -13.73
N VAL A 469 22.76 4.33 -13.75
CA VAL A 469 21.66 4.84 -14.60
C VAL A 469 20.55 5.38 -13.71
N GLY A 470 20.11 6.61 -13.97
CA GLY A 470 18.91 7.17 -13.36
C GLY A 470 17.67 6.74 -14.15
N LEU A 471 16.54 6.56 -13.44
CA LEU A 471 15.27 6.25 -14.08
C LEU A 471 14.15 7.08 -13.45
N ILE A 472 13.43 7.84 -14.27
CA ILE A 472 12.29 8.67 -13.84
C ILE A 472 11.01 8.27 -14.58
N THR A 473 9.87 8.37 -13.89
CA THR A 473 8.56 8.10 -14.50
C THR A 473 7.43 8.86 -13.83
N ASP A 474 6.40 9.20 -14.59
CA ASP A 474 5.10 9.65 -14.07
C ASP A 474 4.21 8.48 -13.61
N GLY A 475 4.62 7.23 -13.87
CA GLY A 475 4.05 6.01 -13.33
C GLY A 475 4.61 5.65 -11.94
N ARG A 476 4.62 4.35 -11.61
CA ARG A 476 5.11 3.82 -10.34
C ARG A 476 6.17 2.74 -10.53
N PHE A 477 6.96 2.53 -9.49
CA PHE A 477 7.84 1.37 -9.39
C PHE A 477 7.35 0.42 -8.30
N SER A 478 7.58 -0.87 -8.50
CA SER A 478 7.30 -1.91 -7.52
C SER A 478 8.03 -1.64 -6.19
N GLY A 479 7.42 -2.03 -5.08
CA GLY A 479 8.03 -1.95 -3.75
C GLY A 479 9.35 -2.73 -3.62
N GLY A 480 9.63 -3.69 -4.52
CA GLY A 480 10.88 -4.44 -4.62
C GLY A 480 11.98 -3.75 -5.43
N THR A 481 11.74 -2.58 -6.00
CA THR A 481 12.70 -1.84 -6.82
C THR A 481 13.83 -1.25 -5.98
N TRP A 482 15.06 -1.28 -6.53
CA TRP A 482 16.26 -0.69 -5.96
C TRP A 482 17.05 0.10 -7.02
N GLY A 483 17.80 1.14 -6.60
CA GLY A 483 18.61 2.01 -7.46
C GLY A 483 18.11 3.47 -7.47
N MET A 484 18.72 4.32 -8.32
CA MET A 484 18.31 5.71 -8.50
C MET A 484 17.03 5.80 -9.34
N VAL A 485 15.90 5.54 -8.69
CA VAL A 485 14.60 5.41 -9.32
C VAL A 485 13.62 6.39 -8.70
N VAL A 486 13.04 7.27 -9.53
CA VAL A 486 12.12 8.33 -9.14
C VAL A 486 10.78 8.12 -9.83
N GLY A 487 9.75 7.81 -9.06
CA GLY A 487 8.39 7.64 -9.56
C GLY A 487 7.47 8.78 -9.18
N HIS A 488 6.20 8.67 -9.61
CA HIS A 488 5.13 9.64 -9.30
C HIS A 488 5.47 11.08 -9.73
N VAL A 489 6.28 11.24 -10.79
CA VAL A 489 6.62 12.59 -11.29
C VAL A 489 5.34 13.35 -11.63
N ALA A 490 5.12 14.46 -10.93
CA ALA A 490 3.90 15.23 -11.04
C ALA A 490 4.19 16.73 -11.31
N PRO A 491 3.43 17.34 -12.23
CA PRO A 491 2.34 16.78 -13.06
C PRO A 491 2.81 15.72 -14.07
N GLU A 492 1.93 14.73 -14.36
CA GLU A 492 2.22 13.69 -15.35
C GLU A 492 2.31 14.23 -16.80
N ALA A 493 2.94 13.50 -17.71
CA ALA A 493 3.09 13.89 -19.12
C ALA A 493 1.73 14.13 -19.81
N TYR A 494 0.75 13.26 -19.57
CA TYR A 494 -0.59 13.39 -20.16
C TYR A 494 -1.33 14.68 -19.74
N ALA A 495 -1.02 15.20 -18.57
CA ALA A 495 -1.55 16.47 -18.07
C ALA A 495 -0.71 17.70 -18.51
N GLY A 496 0.30 17.52 -19.34
CA GLY A 496 1.19 18.60 -19.80
C GLY A 496 2.28 18.97 -18.79
N GLY A 497 2.64 18.05 -17.90
CA GLY A 497 3.81 18.19 -17.03
C GLY A 497 5.11 18.30 -17.84
N THR A 498 6.15 18.88 -17.27
CA THR A 498 7.44 19.12 -17.96
C THR A 498 8.06 17.83 -18.52
N ILE A 499 7.79 16.68 -17.89
CA ILE A 499 8.26 15.38 -18.36
C ILE A 499 7.78 15.06 -19.80
N ALA A 500 6.65 15.63 -20.26
CA ALA A 500 6.16 15.50 -21.63
C ALA A 500 7.08 16.16 -22.66
N PHE A 501 7.86 17.16 -22.26
CA PHE A 501 8.68 17.99 -23.12
C PHE A 501 10.16 17.62 -23.10
N VAL A 502 10.53 16.54 -22.43
CA VAL A 502 11.88 15.99 -22.47
C VAL A 502 12.14 15.38 -23.83
N ASN A 503 13.22 15.81 -24.48
CA ASN A 503 13.70 15.24 -25.75
C ASN A 503 14.86 14.26 -25.49
N GLU A 504 15.04 13.32 -26.41
CA GLU A 504 16.18 12.41 -26.39
C GLU A 504 17.50 13.20 -26.33
N GLY A 505 18.38 12.86 -25.39
CA GLY A 505 19.66 13.51 -25.18
C GLY A 505 19.65 14.78 -24.33
N ASP A 506 18.49 15.29 -23.91
CA ASP A 506 18.45 16.41 -22.96
C ASP A 506 19.17 16.04 -21.66
N SER A 507 19.90 16.99 -21.07
CA SER A 507 20.55 16.77 -19.78
C SER A 507 19.52 16.81 -18.63
N ILE A 508 19.52 15.77 -17.78
CA ILE A 508 18.69 15.70 -16.57
C ILE A 508 19.57 15.48 -15.35
N THR A 509 19.26 16.17 -14.27
CA THR A 509 19.88 15.98 -12.95
C THR A 509 18.85 15.38 -11.97
N ILE A 510 19.22 14.25 -11.37
CA ILE A 510 18.57 13.68 -10.19
C ILE A 510 19.52 13.84 -9.01
N ASP A 511 19.16 14.61 -8.01
CA ASP A 511 19.98 14.87 -6.84
C ASP A 511 19.21 14.49 -5.57
N ALA A 512 19.58 13.35 -4.98
CA ALA A 512 18.97 12.85 -3.76
C ALA A 512 19.45 13.57 -2.48
N HIS A 513 20.53 14.35 -2.51
CA HIS A 513 20.97 15.19 -1.40
C HIS A 513 20.19 16.49 -1.32
N GLU A 514 20.13 17.19 -2.46
CA GLU A 514 19.41 18.47 -2.56
C GLU A 514 17.91 18.27 -2.83
N LEU A 515 17.46 17.01 -2.98
CA LEU A 515 16.07 16.62 -3.28
C LEU A 515 15.54 17.28 -4.55
N LYS A 516 16.37 17.31 -5.60
CA LYS A 516 16.09 17.98 -6.86
C LYS A 516 15.88 17.01 -8.02
N LEU A 517 14.96 17.34 -8.89
CA LEU A 517 14.72 16.70 -10.17
C LEU A 517 14.58 17.74 -11.27
N GLU A 518 15.65 17.92 -12.05
CA GLU A 518 15.79 19.05 -12.96
C GLU A 518 16.02 18.59 -14.42
N LEU A 519 15.30 19.20 -15.33
CA LEU A 519 15.60 19.21 -16.75
C LEU A 519 16.53 20.41 -17.01
N ASN A 520 17.79 20.17 -17.37
CA ASN A 520 18.80 21.19 -17.56
C ASN A 520 18.66 21.84 -18.96
N VAL A 521 17.47 22.33 -19.27
CA VAL A 521 17.11 23.03 -20.50
C VAL A 521 16.57 24.40 -20.10
N PRO A 522 16.93 25.48 -20.83
CA PRO A 522 16.42 26.82 -20.53
C PRO A 522 14.89 26.86 -20.53
N GLU A 523 14.29 27.57 -19.56
CA GLU A 523 12.82 27.66 -19.41
C GLU A 523 12.13 28.18 -20.70
N ALA A 524 12.77 29.10 -21.41
CA ALA A 524 12.26 29.59 -22.68
C ALA A 524 12.15 28.50 -23.75
N GLU A 525 13.07 27.53 -23.76
CA GLU A 525 13.02 26.37 -24.67
C GLU A 525 11.93 25.39 -24.23
N ILE A 526 11.78 25.14 -22.95
CA ILE A 526 10.69 24.31 -22.41
C ILE A 526 9.33 24.92 -22.77
N ALA A 527 9.18 26.24 -22.60
CA ALA A 527 7.97 26.98 -22.95
C ALA A 527 7.67 26.86 -24.47
N LYS A 528 8.69 26.98 -25.33
CA LYS A 528 8.56 26.78 -26.77
C LYS A 528 8.10 25.36 -27.13
N ARG A 529 8.66 24.33 -26.47
CA ARG A 529 8.25 22.92 -26.67
C ARG A 529 6.80 22.68 -26.23
N ARG A 530 6.31 23.47 -25.29
CA ARG A 530 4.92 23.45 -24.81
C ARG A 530 3.95 24.10 -25.79
N GLU A 531 4.41 25.04 -26.60
CA GLU A 531 3.57 25.69 -27.62
C GLU A 531 3.02 24.67 -28.62
N GLY A 532 1.69 24.68 -28.79
CA GLY A 532 1.02 23.77 -29.72
C GLY A 532 0.93 22.31 -29.27
N TRP A 533 1.49 21.94 -28.10
CA TRP A 533 1.34 20.59 -27.57
C TRP A 533 -0.13 20.29 -27.24
N LYS A 534 -0.53 19.07 -27.56
CA LYS A 534 -1.84 18.51 -27.19
C LYS A 534 -1.64 17.15 -26.57
N ALA A 535 -2.45 16.85 -25.56
CA ALA A 535 -2.45 15.52 -24.97
C ALA A 535 -2.72 14.46 -26.04
N PRO A 536 -2.04 13.31 -25.99
CA PRO A 536 -2.35 12.18 -26.87
C PRO A 536 -3.81 11.75 -26.74
N ALA A 537 -4.31 11.03 -27.75
CA ALA A 537 -5.64 10.43 -27.64
C ALA A 537 -5.71 9.50 -26.42
N PRO A 538 -6.85 9.46 -25.72
CA PRO A 538 -7.03 8.56 -24.58
C PRO A 538 -6.79 7.10 -24.99
N ARG A 539 -6.01 6.36 -24.22
CA ARG A 539 -5.78 4.92 -24.45
C ARG A 539 -7.07 4.10 -24.35
N TYR A 540 -7.99 4.53 -23.47
CA TYR A 540 -9.27 3.88 -23.25
C TYR A 540 -10.41 4.90 -23.29
N THR A 541 -11.46 4.58 -24.01
CA THR A 541 -12.65 5.46 -24.21
C THR A 541 -13.89 4.93 -23.47
N ARG A 542 -13.83 3.74 -22.87
CA ARG A 542 -14.94 3.09 -22.16
C ARG A 542 -14.43 2.27 -20.97
N GLY A 543 -15.38 1.92 -20.08
CA GLY A 543 -15.14 1.02 -18.96
C GLY A 543 -14.42 1.69 -17.80
N VAL A 544 -13.92 0.87 -16.89
CA VAL A 544 -13.32 1.32 -15.63
C VAL A 544 -12.05 2.13 -15.84
N GLN A 545 -11.25 1.80 -16.85
CA GLN A 545 -10.02 2.52 -17.19
C GLN A 545 -10.31 3.94 -17.66
N ALA A 546 -11.33 4.12 -18.53
CA ALA A 546 -11.74 5.45 -18.99
C ALA A 546 -12.28 6.30 -17.85
N LYS A 547 -13.11 5.70 -16.96
CA LYS A 547 -13.61 6.39 -15.76
C LYS A 547 -12.47 6.86 -14.86
N PHE A 548 -11.48 6.00 -14.63
CA PHE A 548 -10.31 6.34 -13.84
C PHE A 548 -9.52 7.48 -14.47
N ALA A 549 -9.14 7.36 -15.75
CA ALA A 549 -8.38 8.39 -16.46
C ALA A 549 -9.08 9.76 -16.46
N PHE A 550 -10.40 9.78 -16.63
CA PHE A 550 -11.18 11.01 -16.64
C PHE A 550 -11.20 11.70 -15.27
N ASN A 551 -11.43 10.93 -14.19
CA ASN A 551 -11.65 11.49 -12.85
C ASN A 551 -10.37 11.64 -12.03
N ALA A 552 -9.32 10.87 -12.30
CA ALA A 552 -8.14 10.83 -11.43
C ALA A 552 -7.52 12.20 -11.21
N SER A 553 -7.20 12.49 -9.94
CA SER A 553 -6.39 13.63 -9.56
C SER A 553 -4.91 13.37 -9.86
N SER A 554 -4.04 14.36 -9.63
CA SER A 554 -2.59 14.21 -9.72
C SER A 554 -2.08 13.12 -8.75
N ALA A 555 -0.95 12.49 -9.06
CA ALA A 555 -0.26 11.59 -8.16
C ALA A 555 0.14 12.29 -6.84
N SER A 556 0.48 13.58 -6.89
CA SER A 556 0.80 14.42 -5.72
C SER A 556 -0.39 14.62 -4.77
N SER A 557 -1.61 14.32 -5.20
CA SER A 557 -2.84 14.32 -4.39
C SER A 557 -3.51 12.95 -4.26
N GLY A 558 -2.76 11.85 -4.52
CA GLY A 558 -3.20 10.49 -4.27
C GLY A 558 -3.92 9.80 -5.43
N ALA A 559 -4.04 10.42 -6.61
CA ALA A 559 -4.75 9.89 -7.78
C ALA A 559 -6.17 9.39 -7.43
N VAL A 560 -6.93 10.19 -6.67
CA VAL A 560 -8.29 9.89 -6.23
C VAL A 560 -9.31 10.27 -7.29
N LEU A 561 -10.51 9.65 -7.24
CA LEU A 561 -11.56 9.87 -8.23
C LEU A 561 -12.67 10.83 -7.77
N ASP A 562 -12.83 11.01 -6.48
CA ASP A 562 -13.86 11.81 -5.80
C ASP A 562 -13.33 13.21 -5.38
N LYS A 563 -12.63 13.88 -6.29
CA LYS A 563 -12.13 15.24 -6.04
C LYS A 563 -13.26 16.27 -6.19
N TYR A 564 -13.34 17.17 -5.23
CA TYR A 564 -14.24 18.34 -5.23
C TYR A 564 -13.43 19.62 -5.11
#